data_640f3c63c1c786584fd951ff4acc7816
#
_entry.id   640f3c63c1c786584fd951ff4acc7816
#
_cell.length_a   1.000
_cell.length_b   1.000
_cell.length_c   1.000
_cell.angle_alpha   90.00
_cell.angle_beta   90.00
_cell.angle_gamma   90.00
#
_symmetry.space_group_name_H-M   'P 1'
#
loop_
_entity.id
_entity.type
_entity.pdbx_description
1 polymer ?
#
loop_
_entity_poly.entity_id
_entity_poly.type
_entity_poly.pdbx_seq_one_letter_code
_entity_poly.pdbx_strand_id
1 'polypeptide(L)'
;MATKKKETEEEPVEEEVEILPKLTGLPIEVHIRRHFQFLLILTFCLFLGWYTFVLFLIAWVTSVRWADNEGYLEKYNMDLVWGRSFLMWRTDWGKNFIERISQYNLFWRRVGDVWVVTVFVIMILMFSLLLWQATLAWQIPKTSAVSPKMMIGLPGVNPVIPLWYGILALVIAMVIHEFSHGILSRVANVRVKALGLLLFAFPVGAFVEPDEEEMKSMKKWERMRLYAAGPGSNMVIAVIFSFLFSSVMVASLEPAEDGLLLYSVSADYGGAEAGLEPWMLLTSIDEEEINNIDDWQNKMNDTYAGQSVNVSVLNKFSIESLHSREFDC
;
A
#
# COMPACT_ATOMS: atom_id res chain seq x y z
N MET A 1 -53.39 -25.35 -68.94
CA MET A 1 -52.93 -26.16 -67.81
C MET A 1 -52.26 -25.19 -66.86
N ALA A 2 -53.01 -24.72 -65.84
CA ALA A 2 -52.59 -23.67 -64.92
C ALA A 2 -52.15 -24.30 -63.61
N THR A 3 -50.91 -24.10 -63.26
CA THR A 3 -50.38 -24.54 -61.96
C THR A 3 -50.51 -23.39 -60.94
N LYS A 4 -51.34 -23.66 -59.97
CA LYS A 4 -51.65 -22.79 -58.82
C LYS A 4 -50.44 -22.78 -57.88
N LYS A 5 -49.85 -21.59 -57.67
CA LYS A 5 -48.83 -21.35 -56.67
C LYS A 5 -49.53 -21.18 -55.31
N LYS A 6 -49.21 -22.01 -54.34
CA LYS A 6 -49.68 -21.89 -52.98
C LYS A 6 -48.82 -20.85 -52.29
N GLU A 7 -49.41 -19.74 -51.87
CA GLU A 7 -48.84 -18.80 -50.92
C GLU A 7 -48.97 -19.44 -49.52
N THR A 8 -47.84 -19.57 -48.87
CA THR A 8 -47.77 -19.94 -47.47
C THR A 8 -47.75 -18.63 -46.68
N GLU A 9 -48.81 -18.37 -45.95
CA GLU A 9 -48.87 -17.32 -44.94
C GLU A 9 -47.85 -17.67 -43.84
N GLU A 10 -46.83 -16.83 -43.63
CA GLU A 10 -45.98 -16.86 -42.47
C GLU A 10 -46.72 -16.11 -41.36
N GLU A 11 -47.05 -16.80 -40.30
CA GLU A 11 -47.52 -16.23 -39.03
C GLU A 11 -46.36 -15.38 -38.42
N PRO A 12 -46.68 -14.19 -37.85
CA PRO A 12 -45.68 -13.38 -37.18
C PRO A 12 -45.25 -14.11 -35.88
N VAL A 13 -43.97 -14.46 -35.82
CA VAL A 13 -43.32 -14.90 -34.59
C VAL A 13 -43.36 -13.75 -33.59
N GLU A 14 -44.22 -13.84 -32.60
CA GLU A 14 -44.18 -13.00 -31.45
C GLU A 14 -42.83 -13.19 -30.74
N GLU A 15 -41.96 -12.21 -30.89
CA GLU A 15 -40.72 -12.10 -30.14
C GLU A 15 -41.07 -11.84 -28.70
N GLU A 16 -41.21 -12.88 -27.89
CA GLU A 16 -41.37 -12.83 -26.46
C GLU A 16 -40.14 -12.11 -25.88
N VAL A 17 -40.24 -10.82 -25.62
CA VAL A 17 -39.22 -10.04 -24.95
C VAL A 17 -39.07 -10.57 -23.53
N GLU A 18 -38.10 -11.44 -23.36
CA GLU A 18 -37.71 -12.02 -22.08
C GLU A 18 -37.12 -10.93 -21.18
N ILE A 19 -38.00 -10.18 -20.51
CA ILE A 19 -37.65 -9.11 -19.55
C ILE A 19 -37.35 -9.72 -18.16
N LEU A 20 -36.61 -10.81 -18.10
CA LEU A 20 -36.06 -11.32 -16.86
C LEU A 20 -34.54 -11.17 -16.89
N PRO A 21 -33.97 -10.32 -16.05
CA PRO A 21 -32.51 -10.26 -15.99
C PRO A 21 -31.99 -11.62 -15.51
N LYS A 22 -31.12 -12.22 -16.29
CA LYS A 22 -30.33 -13.41 -15.92
C LYS A 22 -29.49 -13.13 -14.68
N LEU A 23 -30.11 -13.14 -13.51
CA LEU A 23 -29.47 -12.99 -12.20
C LEU A 23 -28.76 -14.27 -11.72
N THR A 24 -28.87 -15.37 -12.46
CA THR A 24 -28.40 -16.69 -12.03
C THR A 24 -27.24 -17.27 -12.83
N GLY A 25 -26.58 -16.47 -13.69
CA GLY A 25 -25.51 -16.94 -14.57
C GLY A 25 -24.17 -16.22 -14.48
N LEU A 26 -23.96 -15.38 -13.47
CA LEU A 26 -22.65 -14.78 -13.24
C LEU A 26 -21.68 -15.83 -12.70
N PRO A 27 -20.47 -15.97 -13.29
CA PRO A 27 -19.50 -16.95 -12.81
C PRO A 27 -19.20 -16.73 -11.32
N ILE A 28 -18.98 -17.80 -10.60
CA ILE A 28 -18.68 -17.82 -9.15
C ILE A 28 -17.60 -16.80 -8.76
N GLU A 29 -16.63 -16.58 -9.65
CA GLU A 29 -15.56 -15.58 -9.49
C GLU A 29 -16.08 -14.14 -9.30
N VAL A 30 -17.17 -13.77 -9.97
CA VAL A 30 -17.76 -12.43 -9.85
C VAL A 30 -18.45 -12.27 -8.49
N HIS A 31 -19.08 -13.33 -7.98
CA HIS A 31 -19.67 -13.32 -6.64
C HIS A 31 -18.63 -13.27 -5.54
N ILE A 32 -17.56 -14.06 -5.63
CA ILE A 32 -16.44 -14.03 -4.67
C ILE A 32 -15.77 -12.67 -4.66
N ARG A 33 -15.49 -12.08 -5.82
CA ARG A 33 -14.91 -10.73 -5.95
C ARG A 33 -15.79 -9.66 -5.30
N ARG A 34 -17.10 -9.74 -5.51
CA ARG A 34 -18.08 -8.80 -4.95
C ARG A 34 -18.18 -8.92 -3.41
N HIS A 35 -18.15 -10.14 -2.86
CA HIS A 35 -18.20 -10.36 -1.41
C HIS A 35 -16.87 -10.05 -0.73
N PHE A 36 -15.74 -10.29 -1.37
CA PHE A 36 -14.42 -9.92 -0.84
C PHE A 36 -14.27 -8.41 -0.67
N GLN A 37 -14.73 -7.63 -1.67
CA GLN A 37 -14.76 -6.18 -1.58
C GLN A 37 -15.65 -5.68 -0.46
N PHE A 38 -16.83 -6.30 -0.29
CA PHE A 38 -17.75 -5.97 0.81
C PHE A 38 -17.13 -6.25 2.18
N LEU A 39 -16.45 -7.39 2.34
CA LEU A 39 -15.73 -7.74 3.56
C LEU A 39 -14.58 -6.76 3.86
N LEU A 40 -13.85 -6.33 2.86
CA LEU A 40 -12.77 -5.37 3.00
C LEU A 40 -13.28 -4.00 3.44
N ILE A 41 -14.36 -3.54 2.84
CA ILE A 41 -15.08 -2.32 3.22
C ILE A 41 -15.63 -2.44 4.65
N LEU A 42 -16.26 -3.57 5.00
CA LEU A 42 -16.79 -3.82 6.33
C LEU A 42 -15.69 -3.80 7.40
N THR A 43 -14.53 -4.39 7.11
CA THR A 43 -13.38 -4.38 8.01
C THR A 43 -12.86 -2.95 8.23
N PHE A 44 -12.81 -2.14 7.18
CA PHE A 44 -12.44 -0.74 7.27
C PHE A 44 -13.45 0.09 8.08
N CYS A 45 -14.77 -0.22 7.95
CA CYS A 45 -15.85 0.38 8.72
C CYS A 45 -15.71 0.16 10.23
N LEU A 46 -15.27 -1.01 10.65
CA LEU A 46 -15.10 -1.35 12.06
C LEU A 46 -14.00 -0.51 12.74
N PHE A 47 -13.06 0.06 11.96
CA PHE A 47 -11.96 0.88 12.46
C PHE A 47 -12.27 2.39 12.60
N LEU A 48 -13.21 2.93 11.82
CA LEU A 48 -13.43 4.38 11.68
C LEU A 48 -14.67 4.94 12.38
N GLY A 49 -15.38 4.11 13.15
CA GLY A 49 -16.68 4.51 13.69
C GLY A 49 -17.77 4.28 12.63
N TRP A 50 -18.31 3.09 12.65
CA TRP A 50 -19.07 2.48 11.57
C TRP A 50 -20.28 3.28 11.07
N TYR A 51 -20.94 4.08 11.92
CA TYR A 51 -22.13 4.87 11.52
C TYR A 51 -21.79 5.98 10.51
N THR A 52 -20.78 6.77 10.80
CA THR A 52 -20.37 7.90 9.94
C THR A 52 -19.82 7.38 8.61
N PHE A 53 -19.12 6.26 8.64
CA PHE A 53 -18.59 5.64 7.44
C PHE A 53 -19.68 5.02 6.57
N VAL A 54 -20.67 4.34 7.14
CA VAL A 54 -21.82 3.81 6.40
C VAL A 54 -22.63 4.94 5.75
N LEU A 55 -22.88 6.01 6.47
CA LEU A 55 -23.57 7.19 5.91
C LEU A 55 -22.77 7.82 4.78
N PHE A 56 -21.45 7.93 4.94
CA PHE A 56 -20.56 8.41 3.88
C PHE A 56 -20.60 7.50 2.64
N LEU A 57 -20.55 6.17 2.83
CA LEU A 57 -20.66 5.21 1.73
C LEU A 57 -21.99 5.33 0.97
N ILE A 58 -23.08 5.43 1.71
CA ILE A 58 -24.41 5.59 1.11
C ILE A 58 -24.47 6.90 0.33
N ALA A 59 -24.03 8.00 0.93
CA ALA A 59 -23.99 9.31 0.28
C ALA A 59 -23.10 9.30 -0.98
N TRP A 60 -21.93 8.70 -0.89
CA TRP A 60 -21.01 8.55 -2.02
C TRP A 60 -21.65 7.75 -3.16
N VAL A 61 -22.09 6.52 -2.88
CA VAL A 61 -22.66 5.62 -3.89
C VAL A 61 -23.93 6.22 -4.52
N THR A 62 -24.78 6.86 -3.73
CA THR A 62 -25.99 7.52 -4.26
C THR A 62 -25.65 8.72 -5.12
N SER A 63 -24.70 9.57 -4.71
CA SER A 63 -24.28 10.74 -5.47
C SER A 63 -23.65 10.36 -6.81
N VAL A 64 -22.77 9.35 -6.81
CA VAL A 64 -22.08 8.88 -8.02
C VAL A 64 -23.06 8.23 -9.00
N ARG A 65 -24.01 7.43 -8.52
CA ARG A 65 -25.08 6.83 -9.34
C ARG A 65 -26.04 7.87 -9.90
N TRP A 66 -26.34 8.90 -9.11
CA TRP A 66 -27.14 10.01 -9.60
C TRP A 66 -26.40 10.74 -10.73
N ALA A 67 -25.12 11.07 -10.54
CA ALA A 67 -24.32 11.73 -11.56
C ALA A 67 -24.18 10.90 -12.86
N ASP A 68 -24.12 9.58 -12.75
CA ASP A 68 -24.13 8.66 -13.88
C ASP A 68 -25.46 8.71 -14.66
N ASN A 69 -26.57 8.62 -13.94
CA ASN A 69 -27.90 8.66 -14.54
C ASN A 69 -28.21 9.98 -15.25
N GLU A 70 -27.64 11.10 -14.77
CA GLU A 70 -27.77 12.43 -15.40
C GLU A 70 -26.74 12.67 -16.52
N GLY A 71 -25.88 11.68 -16.83
CA GLY A 71 -24.87 11.77 -17.89
C GLY A 71 -23.67 12.67 -17.57
N TYR A 72 -23.52 13.11 -16.30
CA TYR A 72 -22.37 13.95 -15.93
C TYR A 72 -21.05 13.20 -16.07
N LEU A 73 -21.02 11.89 -15.80
CA LEU A 73 -19.79 11.10 -15.81
C LEU A 73 -19.22 10.97 -17.23
N GLU A 74 -20.05 10.71 -18.21
CA GLU A 74 -19.66 10.61 -19.62
C GLU A 74 -19.03 11.92 -20.12
N LYS A 75 -19.57 13.06 -19.72
CA LYS A 75 -19.06 14.38 -20.08
C LYS A 75 -17.61 14.61 -19.64
N TYR A 76 -17.18 13.96 -18.54
CA TYR A 76 -15.83 14.09 -17.98
C TYR A 76 -14.94 12.87 -18.24
N ASN A 77 -15.33 11.98 -19.18
CA ASN A 77 -14.63 10.71 -19.45
C ASN A 77 -14.46 9.84 -18.21
N MET A 78 -15.51 9.77 -17.39
CA MET A 78 -15.55 8.95 -16.18
C MET A 78 -16.53 7.80 -16.38
N ASP A 79 -16.10 6.59 -15.97
CA ASP A 79 -16.95 5.40 -15.96
C ASP A 79 -17.09 4.86 -14.56
N LEU A 80 -18.24 4.23 -14.31
CA LEU A 80 -18.46 3.50 -13.08
C LEU A 80 -17.95 2.07 -13.18
N VAL A 81 -17.06 1.72 -12.25
CA VAL A 81 -16.49 0.36 -12.15
C VAL A 81 -16.76 -0.26 -10.77
N TRP A 82 -16.54 -1.56 -10.67
CA TRP A 82 -16.63 -2.33 -9.42
C TRP A 82 -17.94 -2.14 -8.66
N GLY A 83 -19.04 -2.59 -9.28
CA GLY A 83 -20.37 -2.54 -8.66
C GLY A 83 -20.97 -1.12 -8.59
N ARG A 84 -20.50 -0.21 -9.47
CA ARG A 84 -20.96 1.18 -9.56
C ARG A 84 -20.66 1.99 -8.29
N SER A 85 -19.49 1.75 -7.69
CA SER A 85 -19.05 2.45 -6.47
C SER A 85 -17.76 3.22 -6.66
N PHE A 86 -16.95 2.85 -7.65
CA PHE A 86 -15.71 3.52 -8.00
C PHE A 86 -15.84 4.26 -9.33
N LEU A 87 -15.24 5.44 -9.40
CA LEU A 87 -15.10 6.23 -10.61
C LEU A 87 -13.76 5.93 -11.26
N MET A 88 -13.77 5.63 -12.53
CA MET A 88 -12.59 5.45 -13.36
C MET A 88 -12.50 6.67 -14.29
N TRP A 89 -11.60 7.58 -13.96
CA TRP A 89 -11.36 8.76 -14.79
C TRP A 89 -10.27 8.48 -15.81
N ARG A 90 -10.65 8.44 -17.10
CA ARG A 90 -9.73 8.22 -18.21
C ARG A 90 -9.17 9.52 -18.74
N THR A 91 -7.87 9.51 -19.06
CA THR A 91 -7.17 10.62 -19.67
C THR A 91 -6.17 10.14 -20.71
N ASP A 92 -5.95 10.98 -21.70
CA ASP A 92 -4.87 10.78 -22.68
C ASP A 92 -3.55 11.46 -22.25
N TRP A 93 -3.61 12.23 -21.18
CA TRP A 93 -2.46 12.91 -20.64
C TRP A 93 -1.41 11.89 -20.15
N GLY A 94 -0.19 12.05 -20.63
CA GLY A 94 0.89 11.11 -20.33
C GLY A 94 1.18 10.06 -21.41
N LYS A 95 0.26 9.80 -22.35
CA LYS A 95 0.52 8.86 -23.47
C LYS A 95 1.74 9.26 -24.27
N ASN A 96 1.83 10.54 -24.65
CA ASN A 96 2.97 11.08 -25.41
C ASN A 96 4.30 10.95 -24.65
N PHE A 97 4.26 11.04 -23.31
CA PHE A 97 5.42 10.85 -22.46
C PHE A 97 5.86 9.38 -22.46
N ILE A 98 4.91 8.46 -22.32
CA ILE A 98 5.17 7.01 -22.40
C ILE A 98 5.74 6.66 -23.77
N GLU A 99 5.17 7.16 -24.86
CA GLU A 99 5.65 6.92 -26.23
C GLU A 99 7.07 7.43 -26.43
N ARG A 100 7.37 8.64 -25.95
CA ARG A 100 8.72 9.20 -26.05
C ARG A 100 9.77 8.37 -25.31
N ILE A 101 9.44 7.93 -24.09
CA ILE A 101 10.37 7.14 -23.27
C ILE A 101 10.51 5.71 -23.82
N SER A 102 9.46 5.10 -24.32
CA SER A 102 9.48 3.75 -24.87
C SER A 102 10.30 3.60 -26.17
N GLN A 103 10.67 4.71 -26.81
CA GLN A 103 11.56 4.71 -27.99
C GLN A 103 12.91 4.07 -27.69
N TYR A 104 13.41 4.16 -26.46
CA TYR A 104 14.62 3.47 -26.02
C TYR A 104 14.40 1.98 -25.79
N ASN A 105 13.86 1.30 -26.80
CA ASN A 105 13.35 -0.06 -26.76
C ASN A 105 14.37 -1.07 -26.21
N LEU A 106 15.62 -1.04 -26.69
CA LEU A 106 16.67 -1.97 -26.24
C LEU A 106 17.01 -1.80 -24.76
N PHE A 107 17.06 -0.56 -24.29
CA PHE A 107 17.28 -0.25 -22.88
C PHE A 107 16.16 -0.83 -22.02
N TRP A 108 14.91 -0.51 -22.33
CA TRP A 108 13.76 -0.96 -21.54
C TRP A 108 13.54 -2.47 -21.59
N ARG A 109 13.88 -3.13 -22.71
CA ARG A 109 13.87 -4.59 -22.76
C ARG A 109 14.85 -5.21 -21.78
N ARG A 110 16.07 -4.68 -21.68
CA ARG A 110 17.08 -5.16 -20.71
C ARG A 110 16.68 -4.86 -19.28
N VAL A 111 16.16 -3.67 -19.02
CA VAL A 111 15.61 -3.30 -17.71
C VAL A 111 14.48 -4.24 -17.32
N GLY A 112 13.57 -4.53 -18.24
CA GLY A 112 12.49 -5.49 -18.03
C GLY A 112 12.99 -6.92 -17.73
N ASP A 113 14.07 -7.37 -18.37
CA ASP A 113 14.70 -8.67 -18.08
C ASP A 113 15.26 -8.71 -16.66
N VAL A 114 15.94 -7.65 -16.24
CA VAL A 114 16.47 -7.51 -14.88
C VAL A 114 15.30 -7.51 -13.88
N TRP A 115 14.24 -6.75 -14.16
CA TRP A 115 13.06 -6.70 -13.27
C TRP A 115 12.38 -8.06 -13.12
N VAL A 116 12.24 -8.85 -14.21
CA VAL A 116 11.67 -10.21 -14.12
C VAL A 116 12.46 -11.06 -13.14
N VAL A 117 13.79 -11.08 -13.28
CA VAL A 117 14.66 -11.87 -12.41
C VAL A 117 14.62 -11.35 -10.97
N THR A 118 14.74 -10.05 -10.77
CA THR A 118 14.74 -9.42 -9.45
C THR A 118 13.43 -9.65 -8.71
N VAL A 119 12.30 -9.42 -9.38
CA VAL A 119 10.97 -9.62 -8.79
C VAL A 119 10.76 -11.08 -8.41
N PHE A 120 11.19 -12.02 -9.27
CA PHE A 120 11.08 -13.43 -8.98
C PHE A 120 11.94 -13.86 -7.78
N VAL A 121 13.19 -13.39 -7.71
CA VAL A 121 14.08 -13.66 -6.57
C VAL A 121 13.51 -13.10 -5.28
N ILE A 122 13.06 -11.84 -5.30
CA ILE A 122 12.48 -11.19 -4.10
C ILE A 122 11.17 -11.88 -3.69
N MET A 123 10.35 -12.32 -4.64
CA MET A 123 9.13 -13.09 -4.34
C MET A 123 9.48 -14.37 -3.55
N ILE A 124 10.50 -15.12 -3.98
CA ILE A 124 10.94 -16.33 -3.27
C ILE A 124 11.50 -15.98 -1.88
N LEU A 125 12.34 -14.95 -1.79
CA LEU A 125 12.92 -14.51 -0.52
C LEU A 125 11.84 -14.06 0.46
N MET A 126 10.88 -13.25 0.01
CA MET A 126 9.79 -12.77 0.87
C MET A 126 8.87 -13.92 1.31
N PHE A 127 8.55 -14.84 0.42
CA PHE A 127 7.77 -16.03 0.77
C PHE A 127 8.50 -16.90 1.80
N SER A 128 9.81 -17.14 1.60
CA SER A 128 10.62 -17.88 2.55
C SER A 128 10.73 -17.19 3.91
N LEU A 129 10.86 -15.86 3.90
CA LEU A 129 10.88 -15.04 5.13
C LEU A 129 9.56 -15.13 5.89
N LEU A 130 8.43 -15.06 5.19
CA LEU A 130 7.11 -15.19 5.80
C LEU A 130 6.91 -16.57 6.43
N LEU A 131 7.34 -17.64 5.75
CA LEU A 131 7.31 -18.99 6.31
C LEU A 131 8.18 -19.08 7.56
N TRP A 132 9.38 -18.55 7.51
CA TRP A 132 10.28 -18.52 8.66
C TRP A 132 9.69 -17.74 9.84
N GLN A 133 9.16 -16.54 9.61
CA GLN A 133 8.48 -15.75 10.63
C GLN A 133 7.27 -16.50 11.23
N ALA A 134 6.51 -17.22 10.40
CA ALA A 134 5.39 -18.03 10.88
C ALA A 134 5.86 -19.12 11.85
N THR A 135 7.04 -19.73 11.63
CA THR A 135 7.60 -20.73 12.57
C THR A 135 8.06 -20.10 13.90
N LEU A 136 8.51 -18.84 13.88
CA LEU A 136 8.92 -18.12 15.08
C LEU A 136 7.75 -17.55 15.87
N ALA A 137 6.60 -17.30 15.22
CA ALA A 137 5.43 -16.68 15.84
C ALA A 137 4.93 -17.44 17.09
N TRP A 138 5.11 -18.76 17.14
CA TRP A 138 4.75 -19.59 18.30
C TRP A 138 5.67 -19.39 19.51
N GLN A 139 6.85 -18.81 19.33
CA GLN A 139 7.86 -18.59 20.36
C GLN A 139 7.76 -17.18 20.96
N ILE A 140 7.00 -16.29 20.34
CA ILE A 140 6.85 -14.91 20.80
C ILE A 140 5.85 -14.87 21.95
N PRO A 141 6.24 -14.37 23.14
CA PRO A 141 5.31 -14.15 24.24
C PRO A 141 4.16 -13.21 23.82
N LYS A 142 2.96 -13.47 24.31
CA LYS A 142 1.79 -12.63 24.00
C LYS A 142 1.97 -11.17 24.41
N THR A 143 2.75 -10.91 25.45
CA THR A 143 3.11 -9.56 25.93
C THR A 143 3.98 -8.77 24.96
N SER A 144 4.74 -9.47 24.10
CA SER A 144 5.62 -8.86 23.09
C SER A 144 5.01 -8.83 21.70
N ALA A 145 3.72 -9.21 21.56
CA ALA A 145 3.04 -9.23 20.27
C ALA A 145 2.85 -7.80 19.73
N VAL A 146 3.31 -7.59 18.50
CA VAL A 146 3.14 -6.30 17.80
C VAL A 146 1.65 -6.02 17.59
N SER A 147 1.23 -4.80 17.88
CA SER A 147 -0.16 -4.37 17.65
C SER A 147 -0.56 -4.58 16.18
N PRO A 148 -1.75 -5.12 15.90
CA PRO A 148 -2.24 -5.29 14.53
C PRO A 148 -2.19 -4.01 13.70
N LYS A 149 -2.36 -2.84 14.32
CA LYS A 149 -2.24 -1.53 13.65
C LYS A 149 -0.85 -1.26 13.10
N MET A 150 0.20 -1.75 13.76
CA MET A 150 1.58 -1.63 13.28
C MET A 150 1.92 -2.59 12.14
N MET A 151 1.15 -3.67 11.99
CA MET A 151 1.33 -4.64 10.91
C MET A 151 0.72 -4.17 9.58
N ILE A 152 -0.17 -3.18 9.63
CA ILE A 152 -0.84 -2.64 8.45
C ILE A 152 -0.02 -1.45 7.94
N GLY A 153 0.50 -1.55 6.72
CA GLY A 153 1.26 -0.46 6.07
C GLY A 153 0.39 0.68 5.54
N LEU A 154 -0.70 1.04 6.24
CA LEU A 154 -1.64 2.06 5.80
C LEU A 154 -1.34 3.40 6.51
N PRO A 155 -1.11 4.50 5.75
CA PRO A 155 -0.88 5.82 6.33
C PRO A 155 -2.03 6.27 7.24
N GLY A 156 -1.70 6.79 8.43
CA GLY A 156 -2.67 7.25 9.42
C GLY A 156 -3.32 6.15 10.27
N VAL A 157 -3.23 4.88 9.88
CA VAL A 157 -3.62 3.72 10.70
C VAL A 157 -2.41 3.19 11.45
N ASN A 158 -1.30 3.05 10.74
CA ASN A 158 -0.01 2.71 11.33
C ASN A 158 0.59 3.96 12.01
N PRO A 159 0.84 3.93 13.33
CA PRO A 159 1.38 5.10 14.06
C PRO A 159 2.79 5.49 13.61
N VAL A 160 3.53 4.57 12.98
CA VAL A 160 4.89 4.82 12.45
C VAL A 160 4.85 5.55 11.11
N ILE A 161 3.73 5.47 10.37
CA ILE A 161 3.59 6.06 9.04
C ILE A 161 2.71 7.32 9.13
N PRO A 162 3.30 8.52 9.13
CA PRO A 162 2.54 9.76 9.16
C PRO A 162 1.63 9.87 7.93
N LEU A 163 0.40 10.33 8.12
CA LEU A 163 -0.65 10.31 7.09
C LEU A 163 -0.20 10.98 5.78
N TRP A 164 0.27 12.21 5.84
CA TRP A 164 0.58 12.99 4.64
C TRP A 164 1.81 12.47 3.89
N TYR A 165 2.88 12.12 4.61
CA TYR A 165 4.08 11.54 4.01
C TYR A 165 3.79 10.15 3.41
N GLY A 166 2.99 9.35 4.10
CA GLY A 166 2.58 8.05 3.61
C GLY A 166 1.71 8.14 2.34
N ILE A 167 0.76 9.08 2.29
CA ILE A 167 -0.04 9.33 1.08
C ILE A 167 0.86 9.78 -0.08
N LEU A 168 1.78 10.72 0.17
CA LEU A 168 2.70 11.20 -0.87
C LEU A 168 3.56 10.05 -1.43
N ALA A 169 4.11 9.21 -0.54
CA ALA A 169 4.90 8.06 -0.94
C ALA A 169 4.09 7.06 -1.78
N LEU A 170 2.84 6.77 -1.38
CA LEU A 170 1.93 5.90 -2.13
C LEU A 170 1.61 6.48 -3.52
N VAL A 171 1.34 7.77 -3.62
CA VAL A 171 1.05 8.42 -4.92
C VAL A 171 2.26 8.33 -5.84
N ILE A 172 3.46 8.65 -5.34
CA ILE A 172 4.70 8.54 -6.14
C ILE A 172 4.92 7.10 -6.60
N ALA A 173 4.85 6.14 -5.68
CA ALA A 173 5.06 4.73 -5.99
C ALA A 173 4.03 4.22 -7.00
N MET A 174 2.76 4.60 -6.87
CA MET A 174 1.67 4.21 -7.75
C MET A 174 1.85 4.79 -9.16
N VAL A 175 2.13 6.09 -9.27
CA VAL A 175 2.33 6.73 -10.58
C VAL A 175 3.48 6.07 -11.34
N ILE A 176 4.60 5.82 -10.68
CA ILE A 176 5.77 5.21 -11.33
C ILE A 176 5.50 3.75 -11.68
N HIS A 177 4.79 3.02 -10.82
CA HIS A 177 4.34 1.66 -11.08
C HIS A 177 3.53 1.57 -12.38
N GLU A 178 2.50 2.39 -12.48
CA GLU A 178 1.59 2.39 -13.63
C GLU A 178 2.29 2.88 -14.92
N PHE A 179 3.09 3.94 -14.82
CA PHE A 179 3.86 4.41 -15.98
C PHE A 179 4.83 3.33 -16.50
N SER A 180 5.42 2.55 -15.61
CA SER A 180 6.33 1.45 -15.98
C SER A 180 5.60 0.36 -16.76
N HIS A 181 4.37 0.01 -16.37
CA HIS A 181 3.50 -0.88 -17.16
C HIS A 181 3.23 -0.29 -18.55
N GLY A 182 2.91 1.00 -18.63
CA GLY A 182 2.69 1.70 -19.89
C GLY A 182 3.90 1.67 -20.82
N ILE A 183 5.09 1.96 -20.27
CA ILE A 183 6.35 1.97 -21.04
C ILE A 183 6.63 0.56 -21.60
N LEU A 184 6.59 -0.49 -20.78
CA LEU A 184 6.87 -1.85 -21.24
C LEU A 184 5.78 -2.41 -22.15
N SER A 185 4.52 -1.97 -22.03
CA SER A 185 3.47 -2.25 -23.01
C SER A 185 3.87 -1.72 -24.39
N ARG A 186 4.28 -0.45 -24.49
CA ARG A 186 4.70 0.15 -25.76
C ARG A 186 5.98 -0.48 -26.32
N VAL A 187 6.94 -0.82 -25.47
CA VAL A 187 8.15 -1.56 -25.84
C VAL A 187 7.84 -2.94 -26.44
N ALA A 188 6.76 -3.58 -26.01
CA ALA A 188 6.25 -4.83 -26.55
C ALA A 188 5.28 -4.65 -27.73
N ASN A 189 5.13 -3.43 -28.25
CA ASN A 189 4.20 -3.03 -29.31
C ASN A 189 2.71 -3.22 -28.95
N VAL A 190 2.37 -3.19 -27.68
CA VAL A 190 1.00 -3.17 -27.20
C VAL A 190 0.53 -1.72 -27.05
N ARG A 191 -0.64 -1.41 -27.58
CA ARG A 191 -1.22 -0.08 -27.48
C ARG A 191 -1.72 0.18 -26.06
N VAL A 192 -1.49 1.40 -25.57
CA VAL A 192 -2.08 1.90 -24.34
C VAL A 192 -3.37 2.64 -24.69
N LYS A 193 -4.52 2.06 -24.31
CA LYS A 193 -5.85 2.63 -24.59
C LYS A 193 -6.10 3.88 -23.78
N ALA A 194 -5.83 3.84 -22.50
CA ALA A 194 -6.04 4.95 -21.59
C ALA A 194 -5.05 4.91 -20.42
N LEU A 195 -4.87 6.05 -19.80
CA LEU A 195 -4.34 6.21 -18.46
C LEU A 195 -5.43 6.82 -17.59
N GLY A 196 -5.29 6.72 -16.28
CA GLY A 196 -6.28 7.40 -15.46
C GLY A 196 -6.09 7.18 -13.97
N LEU A 197 -7.08 7.69 -13.27
CA LEU A 197 -7.18 7.57 -11.81
C LEU A 197 -8.44 6.80 -11.43
N LEU A 198 -8.30 5.95 -10.46
CA LEU A 198 -9.40 5.29 -9.78
C LEU A 198 -9.73 6.11 -8.55
N LEU A 199 -10.98 6.57 -8.47
CA LEU A 199 -11.47 7.46 -7.43
C LEU A 199 -12.55 6.76 -6.60
N PHE A 200 -12.43 6.90 -5.28
CA PHE A 200 -13.46 6.57 -4.32
C PHE A 200 -13.51 7.73 -3.31
N ALA A 201 -14.27 8.79 -3.65
CA ALA A 201 -14.27 10.11 -3.00
C ALA A 201 -12.90 10.83 -3.01
N PHE A 202 -11.83 10.11 -2.99
CA PHE A 202 -10.44 10.55 -3.15
C PHE A 202 -9.71 9.60 -4.12
N PRO A 203 -8.56 9.97 -4.67
CA PRO A 203 -7.77 9.10 -5.52
C PRO A 203 -7.27 7.89 -4.71
N VAL A 204 -7.70 6.69 -5.10
CA VAL A 204 -7.30 5.41 -4.45
C VAL A 204 -6.36 4.61 -5.31
N GLY A 205 -6.25 4.95 -6.61
CA GLY A 205 -5.39 4.25 -7.53
C GLY A 205 -5.12 5.07 -8.79
N ALA A 206 -4.05 4.70 -9.49
CA ALA A 206 -3.84 5.03 -10.88
C ALA A 206 -3.94 3.75 -11.71
N PHE A 207 -4.10 3.88 -13.00
CA PHE A 207 -4.09 2.74 -13.90
C PHE A 207 -3.55 3.13 -15.28
N VAL A 208 -2.96 2.16 -15.93
CA VAL A 208 -2.67 2.15 -17.35
C VAL A 208 -3.42 0.99 -17.97
N GLU A 209 -4.16 1.24 -19.05
CA GLU A 209 -4.99 0.25 -19.74
C GLU A 209 -4.31 -0.18 -21.06
N PRO A 210 -3.51 -1.26 -21.07
CA PRO A 210 -3.02 -1.84 -22.31
C PRO A 210 -4.16 -2.54 -23.06
N ASP A 211 -4.01 -2.68 -24.38
CA ASP A 211 -4.95 -3.46 -25.18
C ASP A 211 -4.88 -4.94 -24.80
N GLU A 212 -5.98 -5.47 -24.26
CA GLU A 212 -6.04 -6.84 -23.76
C GLU A 212 -5.82 -7.91 -24.83
N GLU A 213 -6.29 -7.68 -26.07
CA GLU A 213 -6.16 -8.66 -27.14
C GLU A 213 -4.71 -8.70 -27.65
N GLU A 214 -4.10 -7.52 -27.82
CA GLU A 214 -2.68 -7.43 -28.15
C GLU A 214 -1.83 -8.04 -27.04
N MET A 215 -2.17 -7.82 -25.77
CA MET A 215 -1.48 -8.40 -24.62
C MET A 215 -1.61 -9.93 -24.57
N LYS A 216 -2.77 -10.50 -24.93
CA LYS A 216 -2.96 -11.95 -25.01
C LYS A 216 -2.09 -12.59 -26.09
N SER A 217 -1.83 -11.87 -27.18
CA SER A 217 -0.98 -12.34 -28.31
C SER A 217 0.52 -12.23 -28.04
N MET A 218 0.96 -11.55 -26.98
CA MET A 218 2.36 -11.37 -26.63
C MET A 218 3.07 -12.69 -26.35
N LYS A 219 4.38 -12.72 -26.64
CA LYS A 219 5.26 -13.81 -26.19
C LYS A 219 5.30 -13.87 -24.66
N LYS A 220 5.39 -15.07 -24.12
CA LYS A 220 5.38 -15.29 -22.65
C LYS A 220 6.40 -14.40 -21.90
N TRP A 221 7.61 -14.28 -22.43
CA TRP A 221 8.67 -13.49 -21.82
C TRP A 221 8.37 -11.99 -21.81
N GLU A 222 7.83 -11.45 -22.89
CA GLU A 222 7.40 -10.04 -22.96
C GLU A 222 6.28 -9.74 -21.98
N ARG A 223 5.34 -10.68 -21.81
CA ARG A 223 4.27 -10.60 -20.82
C ARG A 223 4.84 -10.60 -19.38
N MET A 224 5.85 -11.45 -19.11
CA MET A 224 6.53 -11.44 -17.81
C MET A 224 7.22 -10.11 -17.53
N ARG A 225 7.91 -9.50 -18.53
CA ARG A 225 8.47 -8.15 -18.39
C ARG A 225 7.39 -7.12 -18.04
N LEU A 226 6.25 -7.19 -18.72
CA LEU A 226 5.12 -6.31 -18.46
C LEU A 226 4.61 -6.45 -17.01
N TYR A 227 4.42 -7.67 -16.54
CA TYR A 227 3.95 -7.90 -15.15
C TYR A 227 4.99 -7.49 -14.11
N ALA A 228 6.26 -7.65 -14.40
CA ALA A 228 7.34 -7.24 -13.50
C ALA A 228 7.62 -5.73 -13.51
N ALA A 229 7.05 -4.97 -14.45
CA ALA A 229 7.34 -3.55 -14.63
C ALA A 229 7.01 -2.71 -13.40
N GLY A 230 5.80 -2.84 -12.89
CA GLY A 230 5.34 -2.10 -11.72
C GLY A 230 6.15 -2.43 -10.45
N PRO A 231 6.16 -3.68 -9.99
CA PRO A 231 6.93 -4.03 -8.80
C PRO A 231 8.43 -3.77 -8.98
N GLY A 232 9.00 -4.00 -10.17
CA GLY A 232 10.41 -3.75 -10.46
C GLY A 232 10.79 -2.28 -10.34
N SER A 233 9.97 -1.38 -10.88
CA SER A 233 10.19 0.06 -10.75
C SER A 233 10.08 0.54 -9.30
N ASN A 234 9.12 0.03 -8.55
CA ASN A 234 8.97 0.36 -7.13
C ASN A 234 10.18 -0.08 -6.30
N MET A 235 10.79 -1.24 -6.63
CA MET A 235 12.03 -1.68 -5.99
C MET A 235 13.19 -0.72 -6.26
N VAL A 236 13.35 -0.27 -7.50
CA VAL A 236 14.40 0.71 -7.85
C VAL A 236 14.22 2.00 -7.05
N ILE A 237 12.99 2.50 -6.96
CA ILE A 237 12.68 3.71 -6.18
C ILE A 237 12.92 3.48 -4.69
N ALA A 238 12.50 2.36 -4.15
CA ALA A 238 12.75 2.02 -2.75
C ALA A 238 14.25 2.03 -2.43
N VAL A 239 15.09 1.48 -3.32
CA VAL A 239 16.56 1.51 -3.17
C VAL A 239 17.08 2.94 -3.22
N ILE A 240 16.63 3.75 -4.19
CA ILE A 240 17.06 5.15 -4.33
C ILE A 240 16.71 5.95 -3.08
N PHE A 241 15.46 5.88 -2.62
CA PHE A 241 15.03 6.61 -1.43
C PHE A 241 15.68 6.09 -0.14
N SER A 242 15.91 4.78 -0.04
CA SER A 242 16.64 4.19 1.10
C SER A 242 18.09 4.71 1.13
N PHE A 243 18.74 4.78 -0.02
CA PHE A 243 20.10 5.34 -0.11
C PHE A 243 20.13 6.83 0.23
N LEU A 244 19.18 7.63 -0.30
CA LEU A 244 19.08 9.05 0.02
C LEU A 244 18.80 9.28 1.50
N PHE A 245 17.91 8.48 2.10
CA PHE A 245 17.62 8.55 3.53
C PHE A 245 18.87 8.21 4.35
N SER A 246 19.51 7.09 4.09
CA SER A 246 20.66 6.63 4.86
C SER A 246 21.88 7.53 4.68
N SER A 247 22.22 7.91 3.43
CA SER A 247 23.48 8.59 3.14
C SER A 247 23.41 10.11 3.23
N VAL A 248 22.21 10.69 3.11
CA VAL A 248 22.06 12.16 3.12
C VAL A 248 21.35 12.61 4.39
N MET A 249 20.14 12.07 4.65
CA MET A 249 19.35 12.56 5.77
C MET A 249 19.93 12.13 7.12
N VAL A 250 20.24 10.84 7.29
CA VAL A 250 20.83 10.33 8.54
C VAL A 250 22.21 10.93 8.80
N ALA A 251 23.04 11.05 7.75
CA ALA A 251 24.36 11.65 7.88
C ALA A 251 24.35 13.16 8.15
N SER A 252 23.20 13.82 7.91
CA SER A 252 23.03 15.25 8.19
C SER A 252 22.40 15.53 9.56
N LEU A 253 22.04 14.48 10.31
CA LEU A 253 21.50 14.62 11.66
C LEU A 253 22.67 14.66 12.65
N GLU A 254 22.73 15.72 13.43
CA GLU A 254 23.59 15.79 14.60
C GLU A 254 22.73 15.54 15.85
N PRO A 255 23.21 14.76 16.82
CA PRO A 255 22.52 14.63 18.10
C PRO A 255 22.36 16.01 18.74
N ALA A 256 21.19 16.35 19.21
CA ALA A 256 20.96 17.60 19.95
C ALA A 256 21.58 17.54 21.34
N GLU A 257 21.65 16.36 21.90
CA GLU A 257 22.23 16.04 23.19
C GLU A 257 22.84 14.65 23.12
N ASP A 258 23.93 14.43 23.86
CA ASP A 258 24.54 13.12 24.02
C ASP A 258 23.73 12.28 25.01
N GLY A 259 23.60 10.99 24.76
CA GLY A 259 22.83 10.10 25.62
C GLY A 259 22.35 8.84 24.92
N LEU A 260 21.68 7.98 25.66
CA LEU A 260 21.11 6.73 25.17
C LEU A 260 19.60 6.86 24.99
N LEU A 261 19.12 6.75 23.75
CA LEU A 261 17.68 6.78 23.45
C LEU A 261 17.02 5.47 23.88
N LEU A 262 16.03 5.55 24.74
CA LEU A 262 15.20 4.39 25.14
C LEU A 262 14.22 4.08 24.03
N TYR A 263 14.41 2.94 23.35
CA TYR A 263 13.52 2.49 22.28
C TYR A 263 12.27 1.79 22.84
N SER A 264 12.44 1.00 23.89
CA SER A 264 11.36 0.27 24.57
C SER A 264 11.67 0.12 26.04
N VAL A 265 10.62 0.11 26.85
CA VAL A 265 10.70 -0.14 28.30
C VAL A 265 9.78 -1.32 28.60
N SER A 266 10.31 -2.34 29.25
CA SER A 266 9.53 -3.54 29.64
C SER A 266 8.66 -3.23 30.86
N ALA A 267 7.37 -3.54 30.78
CA ALA A 267 6.38 -3.17 31.77
C ALA A 267 6.58 -3.82 33.17
N ASP A 268 7.27 -4.97 33.20
CA ASP A 268 7.43 -5.78 34.42
C ASP A 268 8.78 -5.56 35.13
N TYR A 269 9.50 -4.45 34.83
CA TYR A 269 10.82 -4.17 35.37
C TYR A 269 10.90 -2.76 35.96
N GLY A 270 11.87 -2.54 36.85
CA GLY A 270 12.05 -1.30 37.61
C GLY A 270 12.07 -0.02 36.79
N GLY A 271 12.56 -0.07 35.54
CA GLY A 271 12.50 1.09 34.66
C GLY A 271 11.09 1.59 34.36
N ALA A 272 10.11 0.69 34.19
CA ALA A 272 8.71 1.07 34.01
C ALA A 272 8.08 1.59 35.31
N GLU A 273 8.44 1.00 36.45
CA GLU A 273 7.99 1.45 37.79
C GLU A 273 8.53 2.85 38.12
N ALA A 274 9.75 3.17 37.70
CA ALA A 274 10.34 4.50 37.77
C ALA A 274 9.72 5.51 36.78
N GLY A 275 8.83 5.04 35.90
CA GLY A 275 8.16 5.87 34.91
C GLY A 275 9.03 6.24 33.71
N LEU A 276 10.02 5.40 33.37
CA LEU A 276 10.70 5.51 32.10
C LEU A 276 9.74 5.15 30.96
N GLU A 277 9.78 5.92 29.89
CA GLU A 277 8.93 5.73 28.72
C GLU A 277 9.76 5.59 27.45
N PRO A 278 9.27 4.89 26.42
CA PRO A 278 9.92 4.88 25.12
C PRO A 278 10.13 6.30 24.58
N TRP A 279 11.28 6.51 23.94
CA TRP A 279 11.70 7.78 23.35
C TRP A 279 12.18 8.84 24.37
N MET A 280 12.41 8.49 25.61
CA MET A 280 13.20 9.29 26.53
C MET A 280 14.68 9.12 26.23
N LEU A 281 15.46 10.19 26.37
CA LEU A 281 16.91 10.18 26.26
C LEU A 281 17.51 10.08 27.67
N LEU A 282 18.25 9.02 27.93
CA LEU A 282 18.97 8.82 29.16
C LEU A 282 20.34 9.50 29.05
N THR A 283 20.64 10.43 29.93
CA THR A 283 21.84 11.27 29.87
C THR A 283 22.84 10.94 30.94
N SER A 284 22.41 10.46 32.12
CA SER A 284 23.33 10.08 33.19
C SER A 284 22.75 9.00 34.11
N ILE A 285 23.63 8.24 34.79
CA ILE A 285 23.31 7.31 35.86
C ILE A 285 24.20 7.66 37.05
N ASP A 286 23.59 7.91 38.23
CA ASP A 286 24.28 8.28 39.45
C ASP A 286 25.29 9.42 39.22
N GLU A 287 24.86 10.47 38.47
CA GLU A 287 25.65 11.64 38.07
C GLU A 287 26.78 11.38 37.06
N GLU A 288 27.01 10.14 36.64
CA GLU A 288 27.94 9.82 35.55
C GLU A 288 27.25 9.93 34.17
N GLU A 289 27.86 10.66 33.25
CA GLU A 289 27.33 10.84 31.90
C GLU A 289 27.33 9.53 31.10
N ILE A 290 26.24 9.27 30.39
CA ILE A 290 26.06 8.13 29.51
C ILE A 290 25.90 8.65 28.08
N ASN A 291 26.93 8.45 27.26
CA ASN A 291 26.97 8.94 25.89
C ASN A 291 26.65 7.83 24.87
N ASN A 292 26.85 6.58 25.25
CA ASN A 292 26.68 5.44 24.36
C ASN A 292 26.27 4.17 25.12
N ILE A 293 26.03 3.09 24.37
CA ILE A 293 25.58 1.81 24.94
C ILE A 293 26.67 1.14 25.79
N ASP A 294 27.95 1.39 25.49
CA ASP A 294 29.05 0.79 26.21
C ASP A 294 29.17 1.41 27.62
N ASP A 295 28.97 2.73 27.75
CA ASP A 295 28.92 3.42 29.04
C ASP A 295 27.79 2.84 29.93
N TRP A 296 26.61 2.67 29.30
CA TRP A 296 25.47 2.03 29.98
C TRP A 296 25.81 0.62 30.45
N GLN A 297 26.37 -0.23 29.56
CA GLN A 297 26.69 -1.62 29.91
C GLN A 297 27.74 -1.70 31.02
N ASN A 298 28.77 -0.88 30.97
CA ASN A 298 29.79 -0.84 31.98
C ASN A 298 29.18 -0.47 33.36
N LYS A 299 28.34 0.56 33.39
CA LYS A 299 27.68 0.98 34.62
C LYS A 299 26.73 -0.08 35.16
N MET A 300 25.94 -0.71 34.29
CA MET A 300 25.02 -1.77 34.71
C MET A 300 25.71 -3.05 35.15
N ASN A 301 26.89 -3.38 34.62
CA ASN A 301 27.68 -4.49 35.06
C ASN A 301 28.24 -4.33 36.51
N ASP A 302 28.41 -3.08 36.94
CA ASP A 302 28.85 -2.75 38.30
C ASP A 302 27.70 -2.68 39.31
N THR A 303 26.43 -2.83 38.85
CA THR A 303 25.24 -2.87 39.71
C THR A 303 24.82 -4.28 40.03
N TYR A 304 24.15 -4.49 41.17
CA TYR A 304 23.60 -5.76 41.59
C TYR A 304 22.09 -5.74 41.73
N ALA A 305 21.45 -6.88 41.63
CA ALA A 305 19.99 -6.98 41.71
C ALA A 305 19.45 -6.44 43.04
N GLY A 306 18.49 -5.50 42.98
CA GLY A 306 17.91 -4.79 44.11
C GLY A 306 18.66 -3.52 44.51
N GLN A 307 19.65 -3.07 43.74
CA GLN A 307 20.29 -1.78 43.92
C GLN A 307 19.46 -0.71 43.23
N SER A 308 19.16 0.38 43.95
CA SER A 308 18.55 1.57 43.36
C SER A 308 19.61 2.41 42.66
N VAL A 309 19.35 2.82 41.42
CA VAL A 309 20.18 3.75 40.65
C VAL A 309 19.38 4.96 40.25
N ASN A 310 20.03 6.12 40.26
CA ASN A 310 19.39 7.38 39.91
C ASN A 310 19.66 7.73 38.46
N VAL A 311 18.62 7.87 37.65
CA VAL A 311 18.73 8.07 36.19
C VAL A 311 18.23 9.45 35.83
N SER A 312 19.04 10.20 35.10
CA SER A 312 18.59 11.45 34.49
C SER A 312 18.11 11.21 33.07
N VAL A 313 16.90 11.68 32.78
CA VAL A 313 16.29 11.54 31.46
C VAL A 313 15.73 12.84 30.95
N LEU A 314 15.88 13.07 29.64
CA LEU A 314 15.22 14.14 28.91
C LEU A 314 13.95 13.62 28.28
N ASN A 315 12.84 14.30 28.52
CA ASN A 315 11.58 13.91 27.88
C ASN A 315 11.45 14.57 26.51
N LYS A 316 10.83 13.88 25.58
CA LYS A 316 10.58 14.26 24.17
C LYS A 316 10.00 15.66 23.95
N PHE A 317 9.36 16.24 24.96
CA PHE A 317 8.63 17.51 24.85
C PHE A 317 9.18 18.66 25.69
N SER A 318 10.28 18.46 26.40
CA SER A 318 10.83 19.47 27.28
C SER A 318 12.35 19.43 27.21
N ILE A 319 12.92 20.28 26.39
CA ILE A 319 14.38 20.55 26.39
C ILE A 319 14.81 21.18 27.77
N GLU A 320 13.86 21.53 28.65
CA GLU A 320 14.12 22.25 29.92
C GLU A 320 13.89 21.42 31.18
N SER A 321 13.47 20.18 31.16
CA SER A 321 13.24 19.42 32.40
C SER A 321 14.07 18.14 32.45
N LEU A 322 15.26 18.27 33.04
CA LEU A 322 15.98 17.14 33.64
C LEU A 322 15.12 16.58 34.77
N HIS A 323 14.59 15.36 34.58
CA HIS A 323 13.92 14.64 35.64
C HIS A 323 14.87 13.55 36.12
N SER A 324 15.35 13.62 37.36
CA SER A 324 16.00 12.50 38.01
C SER A 324 14.96 11.50 38.46
N ARG A 325 15.13 10.25 38.10
CA ARG A 325 14.26 9.14 38.50
C ARG A 325 15.08 8.03 39.10
N GLU A 326 14.59 7.47 40.20
CA GLU A 326 15.20 6.37 40.92
C GLU A 326 14.50 5.06 40.49
N PHE A 327 15.26 4.04 40.18
CA PHE A 327 14.72 2.73 39.90
C PHE A 327 15.57 1.62 40.53
N ASP A 328 14.93 0.52 40.91
CA ASP A 328 15.56 -0.67 41.41
C ASP A 328 16.01 -1.60 40.28
N CYS A 329 17.23 -2.06 40.35
CA CYS A 329 17.86 -3.00 39.41
C CYS A 329 17.41 -4.45 39.60
#